data_740030593bd13d29f4ef6dac4421f986
#
_entry.id   740030593bd13d29f4ef6dac4421f986
#
_cell.length_a   1.000
_cell.length_b   1.000
_cell.length_c   1.000
_cell.angle_alpha   90.00
_cell.angle_beta   90.00
_cell.angle_gamma   90.00
#
_symmetry.space_group_name_H-M   'P 1'
#
loop_
_entity.id
_entity.type
_entity.pdbx_description
1 polymer ?
#
loop_
_entity_poly.entity_id
_entity_poly.type
_entity_poly.pdbx_seq_one_letter_code
_entity_poly.pdbx_strand_id
1 'polypeptide(L)'
;MVFEHILRACTNAGGKILSIHSRHATSEVLNFIEKYPKAGVPILHWFTGNKTELRRAISLGCWFSVGPAMLKSKRAIELVKEIPIDRLITETDGPYPQVNKVSAMPWDVAIALKQLSEILKMPYSEIERLIHNNFSNLLLS
;
A
#
# COMPACT_ATOMS: atom_id res chain seq x y z
N MET A 1 -22.35 1.88 8.86
CA MET A 1 -20.94 2.12 9.26
C MET A 1 -20.32 3.12 8.30
N VAL A 2 -19.46 4.03 8.78
CA VAL A 2 -18.87 5.11 7.95
C VAL A 2 -18.13 4.57 6.74
N PHE A 3 -17.25 3.58 6.92
CA PHE A 3 -16.49 2.98 5.81
C PHE A 3 -17.38 2.40 4.70
N GLU A 4 -18.45 1.71 5.08
CA GLU A 4 -19.43 1.19 4.12
C GLU A 4 -20.11 2.32 3.32
N HIS A 5 -20.45 3.42 3.99
CA HIS A 5 -21.02 4.59 3.32
C HIS A 5 -20.07 5.17 2.28
N ILE A 6 -18.78 5.28 2.61
CA ILE A 6 -17.74 5.75 1.68
C ILE A 6 -17.66 4.82 0.46
N LEU A 7 -17.61 3.51 0.65
CA LEU A 7 -17.52 2.55 -0.46
C LEU A 7 -18.74 2.61 -1.39
N ARG A 8 -19.94 2.79 -0.83
CA ARG A 8 -21.17 2.99 -1.62
C ARG A 8 -21.12 4.29 -2.41
N ALA A 9 -20.66 5.38 -1.80
CA ALA A 9 -20.50 6.66 -2.49
C ALA A 9 -19.47 6.55 -3.64
N CYS A 10 -18.35 5.87 -3.42
CA CYS A 10 -17.34 5.61 -4.44
C CYS A 10 -17.89 4.74 -5.58
N THR A 11 -18.68 3.71 -5.26
CA THR A 11 -19.35 2.88 -6.27
C THR A 11 -20.28 3.72 -7.14
N ASN A 12 -21.11 4.57 -6.52
CA ASN A 12 -22.03 5.47 -7.25
C ASN A 12 -21.29 6.52 -8.12
N ALA A 13 -20.06 6.87 -7.72
CA ALA A 13 -19.20 7.81 -8.46
C ALA A 13 -18.33 7.13 -9.54
N GLY A 14 -18.61 5.87 -9.89
CA GLY A 14 -17.90 5.12 -10.95
C GLY A 14 -16.55 4.53 -10.53
N GLY A 15 -16.34 4.33 -9.24
CA GLY A 15 -15.08 3.84 -8.67
C GLY A 15 -14.07 4.95 -8.39
N LYS A 16 -13.19 4.70 -7.42
CA LYS A 16 -12.13 5.64 -7.01
C LYS A 16 -10.87 4.87 -6.60
N ILE A 17 -9.73 5.53 -6.61
CA ILE A 17 -8.53 5.03 -5.93
C ILE A 17 -8.70 5.33 -4.44
N LEU A 18 -8.61 4.29 -3.62
CA LEU A 18 -8.92 4.35 -2.19
C LEU A 18 -7.67 3.99 -1.38
N SER A 19 -7.04 4.96 -0.73
CA SER A 19 -5.99 4.68 0.26
C SER A 19 -6.64 4.35 1.61
N ILE A 20 -6.42 3.12 2.10
CA ILE A 20 -7.17 2.55 3.24
C ILE A 20 -6.22 2.17 4.36
N HIS A 21 -6.44 2.74 5.55
CA HIS A 21 -5.78 2.34 6.78
C HIS A 21 -6.51 1.13 7.39
N SER A 22 -5.81 -0.01 7.52
CA SER A 22 -6.43 -1.28 7.95
C SER A 22 -5.86 -1.84 9.27
N ARG A 23 -5.14 -1.04 10.03
CA ARG A 23 -4.49 -1.47 11.28
C ARG A 23 -5.53 -2.00 12.27
N HIS A 24 -5.31 -3.23 12.78
CA HIS A 24 -6.20 -3.98 13.68
C HIS A 24 -7.62 -4.23 13.13
N ALA A 25 -7.86 -3.99 11.85
CA ALA A 25 -9.17 -4.16 11.20
C ALA A 25 -9.06 -4.77 9.78
N THR A 26 -7.95 -5.45 9.49
CA THR A 26 -7.66 -5.93 8.12
C THR A 26 -8.76 -6.86 7.59
N SER A 27 -9.20 -7.84 8.39
CA SER A 27 -10.23 -8.78 7.95
C SER A 27 -11.56 -8.10 7.65
N GLU A 28 -11.97 -7.14 8.48
CA GLU A 28 -13.19 -6.35 8.29
C GLU A 28 -13.09 -5.47 7.04
N VAL A 29 -11.94 -4.81 6.85
CA VAL A 29 -11.68 -4.00 5.64
C VAL A 29 -11.78 -4.87 4.39
N LEU A 30 -11.16 -6.05 4.39
CA LEU A 30 -11.22 -6.97 3.25
C LEU A 30 -12.65 -7.48 2.98
N ASN A 31 -13.45 -7.72 4.03
CA ASN A 31 -14.88 -8.09 3.87
C ASN A 31 -15.65 -6.99 3.14
N PHE A 32 -15.38 -5.73 3.45
CA PHE A 32 -16.04 -4.61 2.78
C PHE A 32 -15.54 -4.40 1.35
N ILE A 33 -14.24 -4.55 1.08
CA ILE A 33 -13.69 -4.49 -0.28
C ILE A 33 -14.35 -5.56 -1.16
N GLU A 34 -14.46 -6.79 -0.66
CA GLU A 34 -15.12 -7.90 -1.37
C GLU A 34 -16.62 -7.64 -1.61
N LYS A 35 -17.31 -7.03 -0.65
CA LYS A 35 -18.72 -6.66 -0.76
C LYS A 35 -18.97 -5.53 -1.77
N TYR A 36 -18.00 -4.63 -1.96
CA TYR A 36 -18.12 -3.45 -2.82
C TYR A 36 -17.03 -3.41 -3.92
N PRO A 37 -16.95 -4.41 -4.81
CA PRO A 37 -15.85 -4.51 -5.80
C PRO A 37 -15.85 -3.36 -6.82
N LYS A 38 -16.95 -2.65 -6.98
CA LYS A 38 -17.08 -1.48 -7.86
C LYS A 38 -16.74 -0.15 -7.18
N ALA A 39 -16.35 -0.16 -5.90
CA ALA A 39 -15.94 1.06 -5.21
C ALA A 39 -14.64 1.64 -5.77
N GLY A 40 -13.83 0.81 -6.44
CA GLY A 40 -12.61 1.22 -7.12
C GLY A 40 -11.40 0.40 -6.72
N VAL A 41 -10.23 0.98 -6.83
CA VAL A 41 -8.95 0.30 -6.60
C VAL A 41 -8.48 0.55 -5.16
N PRO A 42 -8.45 -0.49 -4.31
CA PRO A 42 -8.02 -0.34 -2.93
C PRO A 42 -6.49 -0.39 -2.82
N ILE A 43 -5.92 0.58 -2.12
CA ILE A 43 -4.53 0.59 -1.68
C ILE A 43 -4.53 0.36 -0.17
N LEU A 44 -3.96 -0.74 0.30
CA LEU A 44 -3.74 -0.97 1.72
C LEU A 44 -2.47 -0.24 2.14
N HIS A 45 -2.67 0.92 2.75
CA HIS A 45 -1.62 1.78 3.25
C HIS A 45 -1.00 1.17 4.51
N TRP A 46 0.34 1.13 4.56
CA TRP A 46 1.12 0.57 5.67
C TRP A 46 0.52 -0.75 6.21
N PHE A 47 0.42 -1.74 5.34
CA PHE A 47 -0.23 -3.00 5.67
C PHE A 47 0.44 -3.73 6.85
N THR A 48 -0.34 -4.05 7.88
CA THR A 48 0.11 -4.73 9.11
C THR A 48 -0.58 -6.05 9.38
N GLY A 49 -1.37 -6.57 8.45
CA GLY A 49 -2.05 -7.85 8.54
C GLY A 49 -1.10 -9.06 8.62
N ASN A 50 -1.66 -10.24 8.73
CA ASN A 50 -0.90 -11.48 8.65
C ASN A 50 -0.79 -11.98 7.19
N LYS A 51 -0.04 -13.08 6.97
CA LYS A 51 0.17 -13.64 5.63
C LYS A 51 -1.12 -14.15 4.96
N THR A 52 -2.07 -14.66 5.73
CA THR A 52 -3.37 -15.10 5.20
C THR A 52 -4.19 -13.90 4.71
N GLU A 53 -4.21 -12.83 5.49
CA GLU A 53 -4.85 -11.57 5.11
C GLU A 53 -4.15 -10.93 3.90
N LEU A 54 -2.82 -10.99 3.83
CA LEU A 54 -2.06 -10.51 2.67
C LEU A 54 -2.47 -11.25 1.39
N ARG A 55 -2.51 -12.58 1.41
CA ARG A 55 -2.92 -13.39 0.27
C ARG A 55 -4.34 -13.09 -0.17
N ARG A 56 -5.26 -12.91 0.79
CA ARG A 56 -6.64 -12.49 0.51
C ARG A 56 -6.68 -11.10 -0.12
N ALA A 57 -5.93 -10.14 0.41
CA ALA A 57 -5.83 -8.80 -0.15
C ALA A 57 -5.31 -8.83 -1.61
N ILE A 58 -4.28 -9.63 -1.87
CA ILE A 58 -3.74 -9.84 -3.23
C ILE A 58 -4.82 -10.42 -4.16
N SER A 59 -5.57 -11.43 -3.71
CA SER A 59 -6.65 -12.05 -4.52
C SER A 59 -7.81 -11.10 -4.81
N LEU A 60 -8.04 -10.12 -3.94
CA LEU A 60 -9.04 -9.05 -4.12
C LEU A 60 -8.52 -7.88 -4.97
N GLY A 61 -7.31 -7.97 -5.51
CA GLY A 61 -6.72 -6.95 -6.38
C GLY A 61 -6.21 -5.71 -5.64
N CYS A 62 -5.97 -5.81 -4.33
CA CYS A 62 -5.42 -4.68 -3.57
C CYS A 62 -4.01 -4.32 -4.02
N TRP A 63 -3.72 -3.03 -3.95
CA TRP A 63 -2.40 -2.45 -4.02
C TRP A 63 -1.84 -2.24 -2.61
N PHE A 64 -0.54 -2.03 -2.51
CA PHE A 64 0.13 -1.85 -1.22
C PHE A 64 1.09 -0.68 -1.29
N SER A 65 1.00 0.25 -0.33
CA SER A 65 1.97 1.32 -0.19
C SER A 65 2.88 1.08 1.01
N VAL A 66 4.17 1.35 0.83
CA VAL A 66 5.21 1.12 1.82
C VAL A 66 6.04 2.37 2.03
N GLY A 67 6.37 2.64 3.28
CA GLY A 67 7.14 3.82 3.66
C GLY A 67 8.41 3.48 4.44
N PRO A 68 9.32 4.46 4.60
CA PRO A 68 10.61 4.24 5.25
C PRO A 68 10.51 3.70 6.67
N ALA A 69 9.52 4.16 7.42
CA ALA A 69 9.31 3.73 8.81
C ALA A 69 8.79 2.29 8.90
N MET A 70 7.88 1.89 7.99
CA MET A 70 7.35 0.54 7.88
C MET A 70 8.47 -0.47 7.57
N LEU A 71 9.35 -0.14 6.65
CA LEU A 71 10.42 -1.02 6.15
C LEU A 71 11.58 -1.23 7.15
N LYS A 72 11.51 -0.64 8.35
CA LYS A 72 12.40 -0.95 9.48
C LYS A 72 11.99 -2.23 10.23
N SER A 73 10.74 -2.67 10.08
CA SER A 73 10.20 -3.84 10.76
C SER A 73 10.54 -5.12 10.01
N LYS A 74 11.13 -6.11 10.68
CA LYS A 74 11.38 -7.45 10.10
C LYS A 74 10.10 -8.08 9.56
N ARG A 75 8.98 -7.96 10.29
CA ARG A 75 7.68 -8.47 9.86
C ARG A 75 7.21 -7.80 8.56
N ALA A 76 7.34 -6.47 8.45
CA ALA A 76 6.96 -5.75 7.24
C ALA A 76 7.82 -6.16 6.05
N ILE A 77 9.14 -6.35 6.25
CA ILE A 77 10.06 -6.84 5.21
C ILE A 77 9.62 -8.21 4.67
N GLU A 78 9.23 -9.14 5.55
CA GLU A 78 8.75 -10.46 5.13
C GLU A 78 7.41 -10.38 4.37
N LEU A 79 6.50 -9.49 4.75
CA LEU A 79 5.26 -9.25 4.01
C LEU A 79 5.53 -8.65 2.64
N VAL A 80 6.41 -7.65 2.55
CA VAL A 80 6.77 -6.97 1.30
C VAL A 80 7.33 -7.93 0.26
N LYS A 81 8.11 -8.93 0.67
CA LYS A 81 8.64 -9.98 -0.22
C LYS A 81 7.55 -10.86 -0.85
N GLU A 82 6.36 -10.93 -0.24
CA GLU A 82 5.22 -11.70 -0.75
C GLU A 82 4.26 -10.83 -1.59
N ILE A 83 4.39 -9.51 -1.57
CA ILE A 83 3.57 -8.61 -2.39
C ILE A 83 4.00 -8.71 -3.86
N PRO A 84 3.04 -8.87 -4.79
CA PRO A 84 3.34 -8.78 -6.22
C PRO A 84 4.00 -7.43 -6.55
N ILE A 85 5.13 -7.48 -7.22
CA ILE A 85 5.97 -6.30 -7.44
C ILE A 85 5.26 -5.22 -8.28
N ASP A 86 4.33 -5.62 -9.13
CA ASP A 86 3.48 -4.75 -9.96
C ASP A 86 2.29 -4.12 -9.20
N ARG A 87 2.16 -4.44 -7.90
CA ARG A 87 1.12 -3.89 -7.00
C ARG A 87 1.71 -3.08 -5.85
N LEU A 88 3.01 -2.80 -5.91
CA LEU A 88 3.74 -2.08 -4.88
C LEU A 88 3.97 -0.63 -5.28
N ILE A 89 3.66 0.30 -4.39
CA ILE A 89 3.96 1.72 -4.49
C ILE A 89 4.62 2.22 -3.20
N THR A 90 5.13 3.44 -3.20
CA THR A 90 5.76 4.04 -2.03
C THR A 90 4.93 5.16 -1.44
N GLU A 91 5.13 5.39 -0.15
CA GLU A 91 4.55 6.47 0.63
C GLU A 91 5.53 6.96 1.70
N THR A 92 5.19 8.00 2.43
CA THR A 92 5.92 8.41 3.64
C THR A 92 5.07 8.40 4.89
N ASP A 93 3.75 8.52 4.74
CA ASP A 93 2.77 8.74 5.82
C ASP A 93 3.10 10.00 6.65
N GLY A 94 3.86 10.90 6.05
CA GLY A 94 4.25 12.15 6.70
C GLY A 94 3.07 13.05 7.03
N PRO A 95 3.16 13.84 8.10
CA PRO A 95 4.32 14.03 8.97
C PRO A 95 4.38 13.09 10.19
N TYR A 96 3.48 12.09 10.28
CA TYR A 96 3.28 11.28 11.48
C TYR A 96 4.47 10.38 11.85
N PRO A 97 5.05 9.54 10.95
CA PRO A 97 6.21 8.77 11.31
C PRO A 97 7.49 9.61 11.27
N GLN A 98 8.53 9.11 11.94
CA GLN A 98 9.83 9.76 11.93
C GLN A 98 10.82 9.03 11.04
N VAL A 99 11.55 9.80 10.25
CA VAL A 99 12.74 9.38 9.52
C VAL A 99 13.92 10.17 10.08
N ASN A 100 14.94 9.47 10.59
CA ASN A 100 16.11 10.09 11.23
C ASN A 100 15.77 11.08 12.36
N LYS A 101 14.75 10.74 13.18
CA LYS A 101 14.25 11.57 14.30
C LYS A 101 13.58 12.89 13.89
N VAL A 102 13.26 13.06 12.62
CA VAL A 102 12.52 14.19 12.06
C VAL A 102 11.23 13.67 11.42
N SER A 103 10.17 14.46 11.43
CA SER A 103 8.91 14.11 10.76
C SER A 103 9.15 13.76 9.29
N ALA A 104 8.55 12.67 8.84
CA ALA A 104 8.69 12.23 7.47
C ALA A 104 8.10 13.25 6.49
N MET A 105 8.81 13.49 5.40
CA MET A 105 8.45 14.45 4.36
C MET A 105 8.24 13.72 3.02
N PRO A 106 7.51 14.29 2.06
CA PRO A 106 7.24 13.64 0.78
C PRO A 106 8.46 13.13 0.03
N TRP A 107 9.59 13.84 0.11
CA TRP A 107 10.85 13.44 -0.55
C TRP A 107 11.56 12.27 0.13
N ASP A 108 11.16 11.87 1.34
CA ASP A 108 11.74 10.71 2.03
C ASP A 108 11.34 9.37 1.39
N VAL A 109 10.48 9.39 0.35
CA VAL A 109 10.23 8.21 -0.50
C VAL A 109 11.52 7.65 -1.12
N ALA A 110 12.54 8.48 -1.35
CA ALA A 110 13.85 8.03 -1.81
C ALA A 110 14.50 7.02 -0.85
N ILE A 111 14.25 7.15 0.46
CA ILE A 111 14.71 6.20 1.48
C ILE A 111 13.96 4.87 1.34
N ALA A 112 12.65 4.90 1.12
CA ALA A 112 11.87 3.69 0.87
C ALA A 112 12.34 2.97 -0.39
N LEU A 113 12.62 3.68 -1.47
CA LEU A 113 13.17 3.10 -2.70
C LEU A 113 14.53 2.40 -2.45
N LYS A 114 15.41 3.02 -1.68
CA LYS A 114 16.70 2.41 -1.30
C LYS A 114 16.49 1.14 -0.48
N GLN A 115 15.61 1.19 0.53
CA GLN A 115 15.28 0.02 1.34
C GLN A 115 14.67 -1.11 0.50
N LEU A 116 13.77 -0.80 -0.44
CA LEU A 116 13.19 -1.79 -1.37
C LEU A 116 14.26 -2.41 -2.26
N SER A 117 15.21 -1.63 -2.77
CA SER A 117 16.35 -2.12 -3.55
C SER A 117 17.14 -3.18 -2.77
N GLU A 118 17.41 -2.94 -1.49
CA GLU A 118 18.11 -3.87 -0.60
C GLU A 118 17.26 -5.13 -0.28
N ILE A 119 15.98 -4.95 0.02
CA ILE A 119 15.04 -6.03 0.40
C ILE A 119 14.78 -6.98 -0.78
N LEU A 120 14.54 -6.42 -1.97
CA LEU A 120 14.20 -7.16 -3.18
C LEU A 120 15.43 -7.58 -3.99
N LYS A 121 16.64 -7.13 -3.58
CA LYS A 121 17.91 -7.38 -4.25
C LYS A 121 17.90 -6.95 -5.73
N MET A 122 17.35 -5.77 -5.98
CA MET A 122 17.26 -5.17 -7.30
C MET A 122 18.02 -3.83 -7.32
N PRO A 123 18.60 -3.42 -8.46
CA PRO A 123 19.23 -2.11 -8.59
C PRO A 123 18.26 -0.97 -8.26
N TYR A 124 18.74 0.09 -7.59
CA TYR A 124 17.93 1.25 -7.22
C TYR A 124 17.17 1.85 -8.42
N SER A 125 17.86 2.03 -9.55
CA SER A 125 17.26 2.58 -10.77
C SER A 125 16.13 1.72 -11.34
N GLU A 126 16.20 0.41 -11.14
CA GLU A 126 15.17 -0.52 -11.57
C GLU A 126 13.95 -0.43 -10.65
N ILE A 127 14.15 -0.38 -9.33
CA ILE A 127 13.07 -0.16 -8.34
C ILE A 127 12.39 1.19 -8.60
N GLU A 128 13.14 2.27 -8.80
CA GLU A 128 12.59 3.60 -9.06
C GLU A 128 11.70 3.58 -10.31
N ARG A 129 12.17 3.03 -11.41
CA ARG A 129 11.40 2.89 -12.65
C ARG A 129 10.14 2.04 -12.45
N LEU A 130 10.26 0.93 -11.72
CA LEU A 130 9.16 0.02 -11.44
C LEU A 130 8.07 0.70 -10.62
N ILE A 131 8.43 1.37 -9.53
CA ILE A 131 7.46 2.09 -8.69
C ILE A 131 6.78 3.23 -9.47
N HIS A 132 7.54 3.95 -10.30
CA HIS A 132 6.96 4.98 -11.20
C HIS A 132 5.95 4.39 -12.16
N ASN A 133 6.27 3.27 -12.81
CA ASN A 133 5.37 2.59 -13.74
C ASN A 133 4.13 2.05 -13.01
N ASN A 134 4.30 1.47 -11.82
CA ASN A 134 3.19 1.01 -11.00
C ASN A 134 2.24 2.14 -10.67
N PHE A 135 2.75 3.29 -10.24
CA PHE A 135 1.93 4.45 -9.94
C PHE A 135 1.18 4.96 -11.19
N SER A 136 1.86 5.00 -12.34
CA SER A 136 1.22 5.37 -13.61
C SER A 136 0.10 4.40 -13.99
N ASN A 137 0.32 3.08 -13.85
CA ASN A 137 -0.69 2.06 -14.12
C ASN A 137 -1.89 2.17 -13.16
N LEU A 138 -1.63 2.45 -11.88
CA LEU A 138 -2.66 2.66 -10.88
C LEU A 138 -3.57 3.85 -11.24
N LEU A 139 -3.01 4.94 -11.79
CA LEU A 139 -3.80 6.11 -12.19
C LEU A 139 -4.65 5.88 -13.44
N LEU A 140 -4.33 4.87 -14.24
CA LEU A 140 -5.04 4.51 -15.46
C LEU A 140 -6.06 3.37 -15.26
N SER A 141 -6.13 2.79 -14.05
CA SER A 141 -6.99 1.67 -13.69
C SER A 141 -8.42 2.06 -13.36
#